data_89061cd849b56f2a9c860d981fbe9610
#
_entry.id   89061cd849b56f2a9c860d981fbe9610
#
_cell.length_a   1.000
_cell.length_b   1.000
_cell.length_c   1.000
_cell.angle_alpha   90.00
_cell.angle_beta   90.00
_cell.angle_gamma   90.00
#
_symmetry.space_group_name_H-M   'P 1'
#
loop_
_entity.id
_entity.type
_entity.pdbx_description
1 polymer ?
#
loop_
_entity_poly.entity_id
_entity_poly.type
_entity_poly.pdbx_seq_one_letter_code
_entity_poly.pdbx_strand_id
1 'polypeptide(L)'
;MIILGIDPGTATTGWGIIKKTENRKQPPARTRQVKGVGRESDNKKSSLLRTDGYLLSFIGFGCILTDSKEEMGKRLLNLKKSLQNIIKNYRPEKVVVERIFFGANSTSALSVGQARGVVLLIAAESKLPIFEYTGLEVKLTVAGHGRADKKAIQTAVRRHLGINRLPHPKDQLGRRAFTFRDDAYDAVAATICHVIKQQTTNKG
;
A
#
# COMPACT_ATOMS: atom_id res chain seq x y z
N MET A 1 2.26 1.93 14.57
CA MET A 1 1.07 2.28 13.75
C MET A 1 0.95 1.30 12.60
N ILE A 2 -0.19 0.64 12.46
CA ILE A 2 -0.50 -0.31 11.37
C ILE A 2 -1.41 0.40 10.37
N ILE A 3 -1.10 0.31 9.08
CA ILE A 3 -1.80 1.01 8.00
C ILE A 3 -2.26 -0.03 6.98
N LEU A 4 -3.55 0.01 6.63
CA LEU A 4 -4.16 -0.78 5.58
C LEU A 4 -4.31 0.08 4.32
N GLY A 5 -3.66 -0.31 3.23
CA GLY A 5 -3.87 0.24 1.90
C GLY A 5 -4.87 -0.58 1.12
N ILE A 6 -5.67 0.07 0.30
CA ILE A 6 -6.67 -0.57 -0.55
C ILE A 6 -6.63 0.09 -1.93
N ASP A 7 -6.54 -0.74 -2.96
CA ASP A 7 -6.78 -0.39 -4.35
C ASP A 7 -8.14 -0.99 -4.77
N PRO A 8 -9.22 -0.18 -4.80
CA PRO A 8 -10.57 -0.72 -4.94
C PRO A 8 -10.91 -1.09 -6.39
N GLY A 9 -11.39 -2.30 -6.58
CA GLY A 9 -11.96 -2.79 -7.83
C GLY A 9 -13.03 -3.84 -7.57
N THR A 10 -13.97 -4.04 -8.50
CA THR A 10 -15.03 -5.04 -8.33
C THR A 10 -14.59 -6.45 -8.68
N ALA A 11 -13.81 -6.63 -9.75
CA ALA A 11 -13.27 -7.95 -10.08
C ALA A 11 -12.15 -8.34 -9.13
N THR A 12 -11.30 -7.36 -8.82
CA THR A 12 -10.16 -7.50 -7.91
C THR A 12 -10.06 -6.25 -7.05
N THR A 13 -9.94 -6.43 -5.74
CA THR A 13 -9.53 -5.37 -4.82
C THR A 13 -8.18 -5.75 -4.23
N GLY A 14 -7.15 -4.96 -4.50
CA GLY A 14 -5.84 -5.10 -3.88
C GLY A 14 -5.86 -4.59 -2.44
N TRP A 15 -5.14 -5.28 -1.54
CA TRP A 15 -4.92 -4.79 -0.19
C TRP A 15 -3.47 -5.00 0.24
N GLY A 16 -2.97 -4.12 1.10
CA GLY A 16 -1.62 -4.20 1.64
C GLY A 16 -1.53 -3.61 3.03
N ILE A 17 -0.71 -4.21 3.88
CA ILE A 17 -0.53 -3.78 5.27
C ILE A 17 0.94 -3.56 5.55
N ILE A 18 1.26 -2.38 6.06
CA ILE A 18 2.57 -2.05 6.58
C ILE A 18 2.47 -1.59 8.03
N LYS A 19 3.57 -1.76 8.77
CA LYS A 19 3.76 -1.21 10.11
C LYS A 19 4.81 -0.10 10.05
N LYS A 20 4.43 1.11 10.50
CA LYS A 20 5.35 2.20 10.78
C LYS A 20 5.78 2.13 12.24
N THR A 21 7.07 2.04 12.48
CA THR A 21 7.67 2.09 13.82
C THR A 21 8.59 3.30 13.91
N GLU A 22 8.39 4.17 14.88
CA GLU A 22 9.26 5.32 15.11
C GLU A 22 10.60 4.86 15.72
N ASN A 23 11.68 5.34 15.16
CA ASN A 23 13.01 5.02 15.66
C ASN A 23 13.41 6.08 16.69
N ARG A 24 13.11 5.85 17.97
CA ARG A 24 13.37 6.78 19.09
C ARG A 24 14.86 6.94 19.46
N LYS A 25 15.78 6.28 18.73
CA LYS A 25 17.20 6.28 19.10
C LYS A 25 18.11 6.77 17.97
N GLN A 26 18.01 8.04 17.53
CA GLN A 26 19.17 8.81 17.03
C GLN A 26 18.77 10.26 16.75
N PRO A 27 19.60 11.25 17.16
CA PRO A 27 19.45 12.63 16.71
C PRO A 27 19.66 12.70 15.18
N PRO A 28 19.13 13.74 14.49
CA PRO A 28 19.28 13.88 13.05
C PRO A 28 20.75 13.78 12.65
N ALA A 29 21.04 12.91 11.69
CA ALA A 29 22.39 12.76 11.16
C ALA A 29 22.83 14.10 10.55
N ARG A 30 23.80 14.77 11.19
CA ARG A 30 24.54 15.87 10.56
C ARG A 30 25.15 15.34 9.26
N THR A 31 24.87 16.01 8.17
CA THR A 31 25.47 15.76 6.85
C THR A 31 26.99 15.78 6.98
N ARG A 32 27.61 14.61 7.10
CA ARG A 32 29.05 14.48 6.97
C ARG A 32 29.36 14.31 5.48
N GLN A 33 29.96 15.33 4.90
CA GLN A 33 30.68 15.21 3.64
C GLN A 33 31.72 14.11 3.78
N VAL A 34 31.58 13.02 3.06
CA VAL A 34 32.62 11.98 3.00
C VAL A 34 33.49 12.29 1.80
N LYS A 35 34.70 12.82 2.08
CA LYS A 35 35.85 12.72 1.18
C LYS A 35 36.50 11.35 1.39
N GLY A 36 36.65 10.61 0.31
CA GLY A 36 37.82 9.74 0.03
C GLY A 36 37.85 8.32 0.59
N VAL A 37 37.77 7.36 -0.36
CA VAL A 37 38.63 6.16 -0.53
C VAL A 37 38.66 5.05 0.55
N GLY A 38 38.28 3.83 0.11
CA GLY A 38 39.02 2.62 0.48
C GLY A 38 38.29 1.47 1.12
N ARG A 39 38.16 0.41 0.33
CA ARG A 39 38.17 -1.05 0.64
C ARG A 39 36.98 -1.74 1.27
N GLU A 40 36.59 -2.76 0.49
CA GLU A 40 35.70 -3.87 0.82
C GLU A 40 36.02 -4.57 2.14
N SER A 41 34.98 -4.92 2.87
CA SER A 41 34.87 -6.26 3.48
C SER A 41 33.42 -6.51 3.90
N ASP A 42 32.96 -7.69 3.55
CA ASP A 42 31.68 -8.33 3.84
C ASP A 42 31.11 -8.06 5.23
N ASN A 43 29.84 -7.62 5.29
CA ASN A 43 28.96 -8.18 6.29
C ASN A 43 27.48 -8.05 5.86
N LYS A 44 26.82 -9.20 5.70
CA LYS A 44 25.38 -9.37 5.53
C LYS A 44 24.63 -8.73 6.71
N LYS A 45 24.30 -7.44 6.62
CA LYS A 45 23.30 -6.79 7.45
C LYS A 45 22.24 -6.26 6.50
N SER A 46 21.01 -6.75 6.65
CA SER A 46 19.80 -6.26 5.98
C SER A 46 19.85 -4.73 5.91
N SER A 47 20.04 -4.20 4.70
CA SER A 47 20.02 -2.75 4.45
C SER A 47 18.57 -2.25 4.56
N LEU A 48 18.09 -2.11 5.78
CA LEU A 48 16.89 -1.35 6.08
C LEU A 48 17.19 0.10 5.68
N LEU A 49 16.62 0.56 4.57
CA LEU A 49 16.72 1.95 4.17
C LEU A 49 16.10 2.80 5.28
N ARG A 50 16.96 3.47 6.03
CA ARG A 50 16.60 4.42 7.06
C ARG A 50 16.03 5.66 6.37
N THR A 51 14.75 5.76 6.33
CA THR A 51 14.07 7.03 6.12
C THR A 51 14.10 7.81 7.43
N ASP A 52 14.21 9.15 7.35
CA ASP A 52 14.40 10.05 8.50
C ASP A 52 13.48 9.73 9.70
N GLY A 53 13.97 8.90 10.62
CA GLY A 53 13.36 8.68 11.93
C GLY A 53 12.31 7.56 12.04
N TYR A 54 12.01 6.75 11.01
CA TYR A 54 11.09 5.61 11.11
C TYR A 54 11.53 4.40 10.29
N LEU A 55 10.94 3.25 10.63
CA LEU A 55 11.09 1.98 9.93
C LEU A 55 9.74 1.54 9.39
N LEU A 56 9.70 1.11 8.12
CA LEU A 56 8.56 0.44 7.53
C LEU A 56 8.80 -1.07 7.51
N SER A 57 7.85 -1.82 8.06
CA SER A 57 7.85 -3.27 8.02
C SER A 57 6.65 -3.76 7.22
N PHE A 58 6.90 -4.65 6.28
CA PHE A 58 5.85 -5.36 5.55
C PHE A 58 5.17 -6.37 6.49
N ILE A 59 3.84 -6.36 6.53
CA ILE A 59 3.04 -7.29 7.34
C ILE A 59 2.31 -8.30 6.46
N GLY A 60 1.67 -7.83 5.38
CA GLY A 60 0.93 -8.69 4.48
C GLY A 60 0.31 -7.94 3.32
N PHE A 61 -0.08 -8.65 2.30
CA PHE A 61 -0.87 -8.12 1.19
C PHE A 61 -1.60 -9.27 0.47
N GLY A 62 -2.56 -8.92 -0.36
CA GLY A 62 -3.30 -9.88 -1.15
C GLY A 62 -4.34 -9.22 -2.02
N CYS A 63 -5.21 -10.06 -2.57
CA CYS A 63 -6.31 -9.64 -3.41
C CYS A 63 -7.62 -10.24 -2.90
N ILE A 64 -8.69 -9.48 -3.00
CA ILE A 64 -10.05 -9.96 -2.84
C ILE A 64 -10.62 -10.12 -4.25
N LEU A 65 -10.95 -11.34 -4.62
CA LEU A 65 -11.47 -11.68 -5.95
C LEU A 65 -12.96 -11.93 -5.87
N THR A 66 -13.69 -11.43 -6.84
CA THR A 66 -15.12 -11.72 -7.00
C THR A 66 -15.41 -12.25 -8.41
N ASP A 67 -16.35 -13.17 -8.53
CA ASP A 67 -16.73 -13.73 -9.83
C ASP A 67 -17.60 -12.71 -10.60
N SER A 68 -17.23 -12.44 -11.86
CA SER A 68 -18.00 -11.55 -12.74
C SER A 68 -19.38 -12.09 -13.12
N LYS A 69 -19.61 -13.39 -12.94
CA LYS A 69 -20.90 -14.04 -13.18
C LYS A 69 -21.89 -13.86 -12.02
N GLU A 70 -21.38 -13.46 -10.84
CA GLU A 70 -22.25 -13.18 -9.70
C GLU A 70 -22.90 -11.80 -9.82
N GLU A 71 -24.09 -11.67 -9.24
CA GLU A 71 -24.77 -10.38 -9.10
C GLU A 71 -23.92 -9.38 -8.30
N MET A 72 -23.97 -8.11 -8.71
CA MET A 72 -23.17 -7.05 -8.09
C MET A 72 -23.35 -7.00 -6.57
N GLY A 73 -24.59 -7.12 -6.07
CA GLY A 73 -24.84 -7.11 -4.61
C GLY A 73 -24.10 -8.21 -3.87
N LYS A 74 -24.03 -9.43 -4.42
CA LYS A 74 -23.28 -10.55 -3.83
C LYS A 74 -21.78 -10.29 -3.85
N ARG A 75 -21.26 -9.73 -4.95
CA ARG A 75 -19.86 -9.36 -5.10
C ARG A 75 -19.46 -8.30 -4.06
N LEU A 76 -20.26 -7.25 -3.89
CA LEU A 76 -20.02 -6.21 -2.90
C LEU A 76 -20.12 -6.76 -1.46
N LEU A 77 -21.03 -7.68 -1.19
CA LEU A 77 -21.13 -8.35 0.11
C LEU A 77 -19.89 -9.22 0.40
N ASN A 78 -19.37 -9.93 -0.60
CA ASN A 78 -18.11 -10.70 -0.48
C ASN A 78 -16.93 -9.78 -0.19
N LEU A 79 -16.83 -8.66 -0.92
CA LEU A 79 -15.81 -7.63 -0.67
C LEU A 79 -15.90 -7.10 0.78
N LYS A 80 -17.11 -6.73 1.24
CA LYS A 80 -17.35 -6.25 2.61
C LYS A 80 -16.88 -7.27 3.64
N LYS A 81 -17.30 -8.52 3.55
CA LYS A 81 -16.92 -9.60 4.49
C LYS A 81 -15.41 -9.84 4.51
N SER A 82 -14.77 -9.82 3.35
CA SER A 82 -13.32 -10.02 3.24
C SER A 82 -12.55 -8.87 3.89
N LEU A 83 -12.96 -7.62 3.68
CA LEU A 83 -12.37 -6.45 4.32
C LEU A 83 -12.57 -6.45 5.84
N GLN A 84 -13.76 -6.86 6.32
CA GLN A 84 -14.01 -7.01 7.76
C GLN A 84 -13.05 -8.01 8.40
N ASN A 85 -12.80 -9.15 7.74
CA ASN A 85 -11.85 -10.15 8.20
C ASN A 85 -10.41 -9.60 8.24
N ILE A 86 -10.00 -8.85 7.21
CA ILE A 86 -8.68 -8.22 7.17
C ILE A 86 -8.53 -7.23 8.34
N ILE A 87 -9.51 -6.34 8.54
CA ILE A 87 -9.50 -5.37 9.63
C ILE A 87 -9.48 -6.06 11.00
N LYS A 88 -10.28 -7.11 11.19
CA LYS A 88 -10.32 -7.89 12.43
C LYS A 88 -8.98 -8.57 12.75
N ASN A 89 -8.34 -9.16 11.72
CA ASN A 89 -7.10 -9.92 11.89
C ASN A 89 -5.89 -9.03 12.11
N TYR A 90 -5.78 -7.92 11.38
CA TYR A 90 -4.59 -7.07 11.39
C TYR A 90 -4.73 -5.83 12.26
N ARG A 91 -5.97 -5.45 12.63
CA ARG A 91 -6.28 -4.29 13.48
C ARG A 91 -5.56 -3.02 13.03
N PRO A 92 -5.76 -2.57 11.78
CA PRO A 92 -5.14 -1.34 11.30
C PRO A 92 -5.67 -0.14 12.09
N GLU A 93 -4.84 0.89 12.20
CA GLU A 93 -5.19 2.16 12.83
C GLU A 93 -5.65 3.21 11.81
N LYS A 94 -5.38 2.98 10.53
CA LYS A 94 -5.74 3.85 9.42
C LYS A 94 -6.00 3.05 8.16
N VAL A 95 -6.86 3.58 7.29
CA VAL A 95 -7.09 3.08 5.94
C VAL A 95 -6.61 4.11 4.92
N VAL A 96 -5.89 3.66 3.92
CA VAL A 96 -5.44 4.46 2.78
C VAL A 96 -6.05 3.86 1.52
N VAL A 97 -6.73 4.69 0.73
CA VAL A 97 -7.42 4.25 -0.49
C VAL A 97 -6.82 4.97 -1.69
N GLU A 98 -6.56 4.23 -2.77
CA GLU A 98 -6.24 4.88 -4.02
C GLU A 98 -7.48 5.57 -4.58
N ARG A 99 -7.35 6.89 -4.86
CA ARG A 99 -8.42 7.67 -5.48
C ARG A 99 -8.43 7.43 -6.97
N ILE A 100 -9.54 6.92 -7.45
CA ILE A 100 -9.72 6.63 -8.85
C ILE A 100 -10.16 7.90 -9.58
N PHE A 101 -9.47 8.24 -10.68
CA PHE A 101 -9.94 9.22 -11.65
C PHE A 101 -10.67 8.49 -12.76
N PHE A 102 -11.94 8.80 -12.91
CA PHE A 102 -12.73 8.29 -14.02
C PHE A 102 -12.50 9.19 -15.26
N GLY A 103 -11.94 8.65 -16.31
CA GLY A 103 -12.04 9.26 -17.63
C GLY A 103 -13.49 9.22 -18.11
N ALA A 104 -13.90 10.15 -18.97
CA ALA A 104 -15.28 10.35 -19.40
C ALA A 104 -15.99 9.12 -20.02
N ASN A 105 -15.26 8.06 -20.38
CA ASN A 105 -15.76 6.87 -21.09
C ASN A 105 -15.51 5.53 -20.36
N SER A 106 -15.40 5.53 -19.02
CA SER A 106 -15.11 4.30 -18.31
C SER A 106 -16.40 3.52 -17.99
N THR A 107 -16.68 2.46 -18.72
CA THR A 107 -17.76 1.51 -18.42
C THR A 107 -17.60 0.83 -17.04
N SER A 108 -16.37 0.77 -16.53
CA SER A 108 -16.03 0.24 -15.20
C SER A 108 -16.21 1.26 -14.07
N ALA A 109 -16.37 2.56 -14.38
CA ALA A 109 -16.40 3.64 -13.38
C ALA A 109 -17.46 3.40 -12.30
N LEU A 110 -18.68 3.03 -12.71
CA LEU A 110 -19.77 2.76 -11.78
C LEU A 110 -19.45 1.58 -10.84
N SER A 111 -18.99 0.47 -11.40
CA SER A 111 -18.69 -0.73 -10.62
C SER A 111 -17.52 -0.53 -9.65
N VAL A 112 -16.50 0.19 -10.08
CA VAL A 112 -15.37 0.53 -9.21
C VAL A 112 -15.79 1.54 -8.12
N GLY A 113 -16.66 2.51 -8.48
CA GLY A 113 -17.26 3.43 -7.52
C GLY A 113 -18.07 2.70 -6.44
N GLN A 114 -18.82 1.65 -6.80
CA GLN A 114 -19.54 0.80 -5.84
C GLN A 114 -18.59 0.05 -4.90
N ALA A 115 -17.50 -0.55 -5.43
CA ALA A 115 -16.48 -1.18 -4.59
C ALA A 115 -15.82 -0.19 -3.63
N ARG A 116 -15.45 1.02 -4.13
CA ARG A 116 -14.93 2.10 -3.29
C ARG A 116 -15.93 2.50 -2.21
N GLY A 117 -17.23 2.59 -2.52
CA GLY A 117 -18.28 2.87 -1.53
C GLY A 117 -18.29 1.86 -0.38
N VAL A 118 -18.12 0.56 -0.68
CA VAL A 118 -18.00 -0.50 0.33
C VAL A 118 -16.74 -0.30 1.19
N VAL A 119 -15.60 0.07 0.60
CA VAL A 119 -14.37 0.36 1.35
C VAL A 119 -14.57 1.51 2.34
N LEU A 120 -15.19 2.61 1.88
CA LEU A 120 -15.48 3.77 2.74
C LEU A 120 -16.45 3.41 3.86
N LEU A 121 -17.49 2.64 3.56
CA LEU A 121 -18.49 2.21 4.53
C LEU A 121 -17.86 1.35 5.63
N ILE A 122 -17.05 0.34 5.26
CA ILE A 122 -16.44 -0.55 6.23
C ILE A 122 -15.40 0.15 7.11
N ALA A 123 -14.66 1.12 6.55
CA ALA A 123 -13.74 1.93 7.34
C ALA A 123 -14.49 2.81 8.35
N ALA A 124 -15.63 3.42 7.95
CA ALA A 124 -16.49 4.19 8.85
C ALA A 124 -17.11 3.32 9.95
N GLU A 125 -17.68 2.14 9.61
CA GLU A 125 -18.19 1.18 10.59
C GLU A 125 -17.11 0.76 11.60
N SER A 126 -15.86 0.65 11.15
CA SER A 126 -14.71 0.29 11.98
C SER A 126 -14.09 1.48 12.71
N LYS A 127 -14.63 2.69 12.56
CA LYS A 127 -14.11 3.94 13.11
C LYS A 127 -12.65 4.23 12.74
N LEU A 128 -12.25 3.83 11.53
CA LEU A 128 -10.90 4.02 11.01
C LEU A 128 -10.83 5.32 10.19
N PRO A 129 -9.86 6.20 10.46
CA PRO A 129 -9.63 7.37 9.62
C PRO A 129 -9.18 6.94 8.22
N ILE A 130 -9.73 7.61 7.20
CA ILE A 130 -9.49 7.32 5.79
C ILE A 130 -8.63 8.44 5.19
N PHE A 131 -7.64 8.04 4.41
CA PHE A 131 -6.79 8.92 3.61
C PHE A 131 -6.83 8.47 2.15
N GLU A 132 -6.89 9.43 1.24
CA GLU A 132 -6.99 9.13 -0.19
C GLU A 132 -5.86 9.82 -0.96
N TYR A 133 -5.26 9.08 -1.89
CA TYR A 133 -4.21 9.57 -2.79
C TYR A 133 -4.50 9.13 -4.22
N THR A 134 -4.23 10.00 -5.16
CA THR A 134 -4.34 9.67 -6.58
C THR A 134 -3.18 8.78 -7.02
N GLY A 135 -3.37 7.96 -8.05
CA GLY A 135 -2.28 7.15 -8.61
C GLY A 135 -1.08 7.99 -9.04
N LEU A 136 -1.31 9.22 -9.52
CA LEU A 136 -0.23 10.17 -9.84
C LEU A 136 0.56 10.56 -8.58
N GLU A 137 -0.12 10.91 -7.49
CA GLU A 137 0.53 11.24 -6.21
C GLU A 137 1.32 10.06 -5.66
N VAL A 138 0.76 8.84 -5.73
CA VAL A 138 1.44 7.62 -5.30
C VAL A 138 2.72 7.43 -6.10
N LYS A 139 2.66 7.51 -7.43
CA LYS A 139 3.82 7.36 -8.33
C LYS A 139 4.89 8.40 -8.05
N LEU A 140 4.52 9.68 -7.96
CA LEU A 140 5.45 10.76 -7.65
C LEU A 140 6.14 10.55 -6.30
N THR A 141 5.37 10.21 -5.27
CA THR A 141 5.88 10.09 -3.90
C THR A 141 6.74 8.85 -3.72
N VAL A 142 6.32 7.69 -4.26
CA VAL A 142 6.96 6.39 -4.00
C VAL A 142 8.10 6.11 -4.97
N ALA A 143 7.92 6.43 -6.26
CA ALA A 143 8.89 6.14 -7.31
C ALA A 143 9.71 7.38 -7.74
N GLY A 144 9.31 8.59 -7.32
CA GLY A 144 10.01 9.84 -7.64
C GLY A 144 9.55 10.51 -8.95
N HIS A 145 8.70 9.86 -9.75
CA HIS A 145 8.15 10.45 -10.97
C HIS A 145 6.76 9.88 -11.33
N GLY A 146 5.89 10.74 -11.88
CA GLY A 146 4.47 10.40 -12.16
C GLY A 146 4.25 9.42 -13.32
N ARG A 147 5.26 9.17 -14.17
CA ARG A 147 5.22 8.21 -15.29
C ARG A 147 5.78 6.83 -14.91
N ALA A 148 5.94 6.54 -13.62
CA ALA A 148 6.43 5.25 -13.15
C ALA A 148 5.54 4.11 -13.68
N ASP A 149 6.16 3.14 -14.30
CA ASP A 149 5.51 1.91 -14.72
C ASP A 149 5.35 0.93 -13.54
N LYS A 150 4.67 -0.19 -13.78
CA LYS A 150 4.43 -1.21 -12.75
C LYS A 150 5.73 -1.77 -12.15
N LYS A 151 6.77 -1.96 -12.97
CA LYS A 151 8.08 -2.47 -12.51
C LYS A 151 8.79 -1.45 -11.62
N ALA A 152 8.71 -0.17 -11.97
CA ALA A 152 9.27 0.92 -11.17
C ALA A 152 8.59 1.01 -9.80
N ILE A 153 7.24 0.93 -9.74
CA ILE A 153 6.48 0.90 -8.49
C ILE A 153 6.86 -0.32 -7.64
N GLN A 154 6.89 -1.52 -8.22
CA GLN A 154 7.28 -2.73 -7.49
C GLN A 154 8.70 -2.62 -6.91
N THR A 155 9.63 -2.04 -7.67
CA THR A 155 11.01 -1.83 -7.23
C THR A 155 11.08 -0.80 -6.12
N ALA A 156 10.35 0.32 -6.26
CA ALA A 156 10.29 1.36 -5.24
C ALA A 156 9.67 0.85 -3.92
N VAL A 157 8.58 0.10 -3.99
CA VAL A 157 7.95 -0.54 -2.82
C VAL A 157 8.95 -1.43 -2.07
N ARG A 158 9.66 -2.31 -2.79
CA ARG A 158 10.68 -3.16 -2.18
C ARG A 158 11.80 -2.35 -1.53
N ARG A 159 12.26 -1.31 -2.20
CA ARG A 159 13.27 -0.38 -1.67
C ARG A 159 12.82 0.28 -0.37
N HIS A 160 11.60 0.85 -0.34
CA HIS A 160 11.07 1.50 0.86
C HIS A 160 10.88 0.53 2.04
N LEU A 161 10.57 -0.73 1.75
CA LEU A 161 10.42 -1.77 2.77
C LEU A 161 11.74 -2.47 3.15
N GLY A 162 12.85 -2.18 2.44
CA GLY A 162 14.15 -2.82 2.69
C GLY A 162 14.16 -4.32 2.40
N ILE A 163 13.37 -4.78 1.43
CA ILE A 163 13.22 -6.21 1.11
C ILE A 163 13.53 -6.48 -0.37
N ASN A 164 14.12 -7.63 -0.65
CA ASN A 164 14.46 -8.01 -2.02
C ASN A 164 13.25 -8.53 -2.80
N ARG A 165 12.31 -9.18 -2.12
CA ARG A 165 11.14 -9.81 -2.74
C ARG A 165 9.95 -9.78 -1.77
N LEU A 166 8.76 -9.43 -2.29
CA LEU A 166 7.49 -9.71 -1.61
C LEU A 166 7.05 -11.14 -1.91
N PRO A 167 6.32 -11.81 -1.00
CA PRO A 167 5.71 -13.09 -1.26
C PRO A 167 4.73 -12.99 -2.44
N HIS A 168 4.17 -14.10 -2.88
CA HIS A 168 3.07 -14.05 -3.84
C HIS A 168 1.78 -13.64 -3.11
N PRO A 169 1.00 -12.71 -3.68
CA PRO A 169 -0.29 -12.35 -3.09
C PRO A 169 -1.21 -13.57 -3.06
N LYS A 170 -2.05 -13.62 -2.04
CA LYS A 170 -3.08 -14.65 -1.89
C LYS A 170 -4.45 -14.00 -2.01
N ASP A 171 -5.43 -14.76 -2.50
CA ASP A 171 -6.82 -14.38 -2.45
C ASP A 171 -7.43 -14.60 -1.04
N GLN A 172 -8.68 -14.25 -0.86
CA GLN A 172 -9.41 -14.41 0.41
C GLN A 172 -9.58 -15.88 0.85
N LEU A 173 -9.31 -16.84 -0.03
CA LEU A 173 -9.32 -18.27 0.25
C LEU A 173 -7.93 -18.85 0.46
N GLY A 174 -6.88 -18.00 0.48
CA GLY A 174 -5.49 -18.38 0.66
C GLY A 174 -4.80 -18.95 -0.60
N ARG A 175 -5.47 -18.92 -1.77
CA ARG A 175 -4.91 -19.38 -3.05
C ARG A 175 -3.97 -18.32 -3.64
N ARG A 176 -2.96 -18.74 -4.39
CA ARG A 176 -2.03 -17.80 -5.04
C ARG A 176 -2.72 -16.99 -6.13
N ALA A 177 -2.63 -15.67 -6.06
CA ALA A 177 -3.25 -14.71 -6.98
C ALA A 177 -2.17 -14.02 -7.85
N PHE A 178 -1.47 -14.80 -8.68
CA PHE A 178 -0.34 -14.30 -9.48
C PHE A 178 -0.71 -13.17 -10.45
N THR A 179 -1.86 -13.30 -11.10
CA THR A 179 -2.35 -12.37 -12.13
C THR A 179 -2.67 -10.99 -11.56
N PHE A 180 -3.02 -10.92 -10.27
CA PHE A 180 -3.46 -9.70 -9.57
C PHE A 180 -2.39 -9.13 -8.65
N ARG A 181 -1.12 -9.43 -8.96
CA ARG A 181 0.01 -8.98 -8.15
C ARG A 181 0.15 -7.46 -8.12
N ASP A 182 -0.17 -6.81 -9.22
CA ASP A 182 -0.04 -5.36 -9.36
C ASP A 182 -0.98 -4.62 -8.42
N ASP A 183 -2.25 -5.00 -8.35
CA ASP A 183 -3.25 -4.38 -7.47
C ASP A 183 -2.81 -4.44 -5.99
N ALA A 184 -2.22 -5.57 -5.58
CA ALA A 184 -1.68 -5.71 -4.22
C ALA A 184 -0.45 -4.81 -3.98
N TYR A 185 0.42 -4.60 -4.99
CA TYR A 185 1.54 -3.67 -4.91
C TYR A 185 1.07 -2.22 -4.86
N ASP A 186 0.05 -1.85 -5.64
CA ASP A 186 -0.52 -0.51 -5.67
C ASP A 186 -1.13 -0.15 -4.31
N ALA A 187 -1.83 -1.10 -3.67
CA ALA A 187 -2.31 -0.94 -2.31
C ALA A 187 -1.17 -0.71 -1.29
N VAL A 188 -0.05 -1.44 -1.38
CA VAL A 188 1.12 -1.20 -0.52
C VAL A 188 1.77 0.14 -0.84
N ALA A 189 1.89 0.52 -2.12
CA ALA A 189 2.44 1.80 -2.53
C ALA A 189 1.64 2.98 -1.96
N ALA A 190 0.30 2.87 -1.94
CA ALA A 190 -0.56 3.88 -1.33
C ALA A 190 -0.26 4.07 0.17
N THR A 191 0.00 2.99 0.93
CA THR A 191 0.38 3.10 2.34
C THR A 191 1.73 3.78 2.54
N ILE A 192 2.71 3.47 1.69
CA ILE A 192 4.04 4.11 1.72
C ILE A 192 3.91 5.59 1.39
N CYS A 193 3.11 5.95 0.37
CA CYS A 193 2.81 7.33 0.01
C CYS A 193 2.25 8.10 1.21
N HIS A 194 1.28 7.53 1.93
CA HIS A 194 0.71 8.14 3.12
C HIS A 194 1.78 8.43 4.18
N VAL A 195 2.64 7.45 4.48
CA VAL A 195 3.68 7.63 5.50
C VAL A 195 4.65 8.75 5.13
N ILE A 196 5.08 8.82 3.87
CA ILE A 196 6.01 9.86 3.39
C ILE A 196 5.36 11.24 3.48
N LYS A 197 4.10 11.41 2.98
CA LYS A 197 3.40 12.70 2.99
C LYS A 197 3.10 13.20 4.40
N GLN A 198 2.72 12.33 5.33
CA GLN A 198 2.49 12.71 6.73
C GLN A 198 3.74 13.28 7.41
N GLN A 199 4.92 12.98 6.94
CA GLN A 199 6.16 13.53 7.49
C GLN A 199 6.50 14.91 6.95
N THR A 200 6.19 15.17 5.69
CA THR A 200 6.37 16.50 5.09
C THR A 200 5.46 17.53 5.75
N THR A 201 4.24 17.14 6.12
CA THR A 201 3.27 18.02 6.78
C THR A 201 3.63 18.33 8.24
N ASN A 202 4.33 17.44 8.94
CA ASN A 202 4.73 17.64 10.35
C ASN A 202 6.06 18.40 10.51
N LYS A 203 6.75 18.75 9.43
CA LYS A 203 8.02 19.50 9.43
C LYS A 203 7.85 20.98 9.05
N GLY A 204 6.67 21.42 8.70
CA GLY A 204 6.28 22.82 8.43
C GLY A 204 5.45 23.37 9.59
#